data_7650fbd20080d84125df09eda060acec
#
_entry.id   7650fbd20080d84125df09eda060acec
#
_cell.length_a   1.000
_cell.length_b   1.000
_cell.length_c   1.000
_cell.angle_alpha   90.00
_cell.angle_beta   90.00
_cell.angle_gamma   90.00
#
_symmetry.space_group_name_H-M   'P 1'
#
loop_
_entity.id
_entity.type
_entity.pdbx_description
1 polymer ?
#
loop_
_entity_poly.entity_id
_entity_poly.type
_entity_poly.pdbx_seq_one_letter_code
_entity_poly.pdbx_strand_id
1 'polypeptide(L)'
;MIHPNVPTNARWMPVSSKLYYTVTGDEKNDLIVFDPATMREETVMANLPEGRFTWSPTEDYLIYSSSDEGEKVSGPLKRMLMPDDRIPGSRNRSYLVKYDLKTGVSERLTYGSRPVYLNDISWDGAKLLCTTSKPNITKCPYSLTTLFEIDLNTMKADTLVREDAYLNSASYSPDNRQLVLIGSPEAF
;
A
#
# COMPACT_ATOMS: atom_id res chain seq x y z
N MET A 1 -12.13 -17.78 22.47
CA MET A 1 -10.86 -17.80 23.24
C MET A 1 -10.30 -16.40 23.11
N ILE A 2 -10.07 -15.69 24.18
CA ILE A 2 -9.51 -14.34 24.10
C ILE A 2 -8.01 -14.50 23.84
N HIS A 3 -7.50 -13.89 22.80
CA HIS A 3 -6.06 -13.92 22.48
C HIS A 3 -5.27 -13.37 23.68
N PRO A 4 -4.20 -14.03 24.11
CA PRO A 4 -3.40 -13.59 25.25
C PRO A 4 -2.67 -12.27 24.98
N ASN A 5 -2.51 -11.88 23.73
CA ASN A 5 -1.84 -10.66 23.31
C ASN A 5 -2.85 -9.52 23.14
N VAL A 6 -2.43 -8.29 23.41
CA VAL A 6 -3.31 -7.11 23.33
C VAL A 6 -3.64 -6.82 21.87
N PRO A 7 -4.92 -6.84 21.48
CA PRO A 7 -5.32 -6.45 20.13
C PRO A 7 -5.07 -4.96 19.91
N THR A 8 -4.58 -4.61 18.73
CA THR A 8 -4.34 -3.23 18.32
C THR A 8 -5.08 -2.92 17.02
N ASN A 9 -5.46 -1.65 16.84
CA ASN A 9 -6.07 -1.16 15.61
C ASN A 9 -7.37 -1.87 15.20
N ALA A 10 -8.26 -2.15 16.15
CA ALA A 10 -9.56 -2.73 15.83
C ALA A 10 -10.41 -1.79 14.97
N ARG A 11 -10.94 -2.31 13.86
CA ARG A 11 -11.78 -1.58 12.90
C ARG A 11 -12.87 -2.50 12.33
N TRP A 12 -13.91 -1.88 11.82
CA TRP A 12 -14.93 -2.58 11.05
C TRP A 12 -14.43 -2.96 9.65
N MET A 13 -14.87 -4.11 9.19
CA MET A 13 -14.73 -4.52 7.80
C MET A 13 -15.54 -3.59 6.88
N PRO A 14 -15.15 -3.42 5.60
CA PRO A 14 -15.83 -2.49 4.69
C PRO A 14 -17.32 -2.77 4.47
N VAL A 15 -17.75 -4.02 4.41
CA VAL A 15 -19.11 -4.44 4.06
C VAL A 15 -19.73 -5.34 5.12
N SER A 16 -19.02 -6.38 5.55
CA SER A 16 -19.52 -7.28 6.58
C SER A 16 -19.52 -6.61 7.95
N SER A 17 -20.51 -6.93 8.78
CA SER A 17 -20.55 -6.43 10.17
C SER A 17 -19.53 -7.15 11.07
N LYS A 18 -18.34 -7.44 10.55
CA LYS A 18 -17.23 -8.06 11.28
C LYS A 18 -16.20 -7.01 11.68
N LEU A 19 -15.41 -7.33 12.67
CA LEU A 19 -14.26 -6.52 13.11
C LEU A 19 -12.97 -7.20 12.66
N TYR A 20 -11.97 -6.41 12.29
CA TYR A 20 -10.62 -6.90 12.18
C TYR A 20 -9.69 -6.15 13.12
N TYR A 21 -8.64 -6.81 13.54
CA TYR A 21 -7.59 -6.24 14.38
C TYR A 21 -6.27 -7.00 14.19
N THR A 22 -5.20 -6.38 14.59
CA THR A 22 -3.88 -7.02 14.59
C THR A 22 -3.49 -7.42 16.01
N VAL A 23 -2.88 -8.58 16.12
CA VAL A 23 -2.30 -9.06 17.38
C VAL A 23 -0.81 -9.12 17.20
N THR A 24 -0.10 -8.36 18.03
CA THR A 24 1.36 -8.33 18.03
C THR A 24 1.88 -9.39 18.99
N GLY A 25 2.56 -10.41 18.48
CA GLY A 25 3.36 -11.35 19.24
C GLY A 25 4.82 -10.88 19.36
N ASP A 26 5.68 -11.70 19.95
CA ASP A 26 7.08 -11.35 20.23
C ASP A 26 7.90 -11.02 18.96
N GLU A 27 7.56 -11.61 17.81
CA GLU A 27 8.27 -11.37 16.53
C GLU A 27 7.34 -11.20 15.33
N LYS A 28 6.02 -11.28 15.51
CA LYS A 28 5.08 -11.41 14.39
C LYS A 28 3.75 -10.75 14.71
N ASN A 29 3.15 -10.17 13.67
CA ASN A 29 1.80 -9.62 13.73
C ASN A 29 0.85 -10.55 12.99
N ASP A 30 -0.26 -10.91 13.63
CA ASP A 30 -1.32 -11.67 12.98
C ASP A 30 -2.54 -10.78 12.75
N LEU A 31 -3.16 -10.93 11.58
CA LEU A 31 -4.41 -10.26 11.24
C LEU A 31 -5.58 -11.21 11.56
N ILE A 32 -6.45 -10.75 12.44
CA ILE A 32 -7.59 -11.52 12.92
C ILE A 32 -8.88 -10.82 12.51
N VAL A 33 -9.86 -11.60 12.09
CA VAL A 33 -11.23 -11.17 11.87
C VAL A 33 -12.10 -11.78 12.96
N PHE A 34 -12.88 -10.95 13.62
CA PHE A 34 -13.86 -11.33 14.64
C PHE A 34 -15.27 -11.12 14.13
N ASP A 35 -16.09 -12.13 14.26
CA ASP A 35 -17.53 -12.08 13.93
C ASP A 35 -18.34 -11.92 15.23
N PRO A 36 -18.93 -10.74 15.47
CA PRO A 36 -19.73 -10.51 16.68
C PRO A 36 -20.99 -11.36 16.76
N ALA A 37 -21.56 -11.78 15.62
CA ALA A 37 -22.78 -12.57 15.60
C ALA A 37 -22.56 -14.00 16.07
N THR A 38 -21.41 -14.58 15.75
CA THR A 38 -21.04 -15.96 16.11
C THR A 38 -20.06 -16.03 17.26
N MET A 39 -19.50 -14.90 17.69
CA MET A 39 -18.44 -14.77 18.68
C MET A 39 -17.18 -15.61 18.32
N ARG A 40 -16.89 -15.71 17.03
CA ARG A 40 -15.75 -16.47 16.51
C ARG A 40 -14.66 -15.53 16.00
N GLU A 41 -13.44 -15.98 16.20
CA GLU A 41 -12.23 -15.35 15.67
C GLU A 41 -11.61 -16.27 14.61
N GLU A 42 -11.10 -15.66 13.56
CA GLU A 42 -10.39 -16.35 12.48
C GLU A 42 -9.09 -15.59 12.17
N THR A 43 -7.96 -16.30 12.17
CA THR A 43 -6.71 -15.73 11.70
C THR A 43 -6.71 -15.75 10.18
N VAL A 44 -6.84 -14.57 9.60
CA VAL A 44 -6.92 -14.37 8.15
C VAL A 44 -5.54 -14.38 7.52
N MET A 45 -4.57 -13.76 8.19
CA MET A 45 -3.19 -13.73 7.74
C MET A 45 -2.25 -13.83 8.94
N ALA A 46 -1.49 -14.90 8.98
CA ALA A 46 -0.38 -15.05 9.93
C ALA A 46 0.86 -14.34 9.40
N ASN A 47 1.62 -13.73 10.30
CA ASN A 47 2.85 -12.99 9.95
C ASN A 47 2.60 -11.84 8.97
N LEU A 48 1.58 -11.02 9.24
CA LEU A 48 1.34 -9.80 8.48
C LEU A 48 2.62 -8.95 8.45
N PRO A 49 3.15 -8.59 7.27
CA PRO A 49 4.30 -7.72 7.15
C PRO A 49 4.06 -6.37 7.84
N GLU A 50 5.12 -5.78 8.39
CA GLU A 50 5.05 -4.43 8.91
C GLU A 50 4.66 -3.45 7.82
N GLY A 51 3.76 -2.50 8.14
CA GLY A 51 3.33 -1.47 7.22
C GLY A 51 1.83 -1.29 7.18
N ARG A 52 1.38 -0.60 6.13
CA ARG A 52 -0.03 -0.36 5.90
C ARG A 52 -0.63 -1.46 5.05
N PHE A 53 -1.84 -1.84 5.39
CA PHE A 53 -2.68 -2.69 4.55
C PHE A 53 -4.07 -2.06 4.38
N THR A 54 -4.72 -2.40 3.29
CA THR A 54 -6.05 -1.92 2.94
C THR A 54 -6.88 -3.10 2.46
N TRP A 55 -8.07 -3.27 3.03
CA TRP A 55 -9.06 -4.23 2.56
C TRP A 55 -9.63 -3.79 1.22
N SER A 56 -9.89 -4.76 0.35
CA SER A 56 -10.75 -4.50 -0.81
C SER A 56 -12.17 -4.16 -0.33
N PRO A 57 -12.89 -3.28 -1.03
CA PRO A 57 -14.31 -3.05 -0.72
C PRO A 57 -15.17 -4.31 -0.86
N THR A 58 -14.73 -5.31 -1.60
CA THR A 58 -15.40 -6.61 -1.80
C THR A 58 -15.04 -7.65 -0.74
N GLU A 59 -14.08 -7.35 0.15
CA GLU A 59 -13.59 -8.21 1.25
C GLU A 59 -13.04 -9.57 0.79
N ASP A 60 -12.59 -9.69 -0.44
CA ASP A 60 -12.03 -10.93 -1.01
C ASP A 60 -10.50 -10.94 -1.06
N TYR A 61 -9.87 -9.76 -0.93
CA TYR A 61 -8.42 -9.62 -0.84
C TYR A 61 -8.03 -8.39 0.01
N LEU A 62 -6.78 -8.33 0.37
CA LEU A 62 -6.16 -7.12 0.90
C LEU A 62 -4.90 -6.74 0.12
N ILE A 63 -4.60 -5.46 0.11
CA ILE A 63 -3.36 -4.92 -0.44
C ILE A 63 -2.48 -4.47 0.72
N TYR A 64 -1.24 -4.91 0.75
CA TYR A 64 -0.26 -4.43 1.70
C TYR A 64 1.01 -3.95 1.00
N SER A 65 1.71 -3.07 1.69
CA SER A 65 3.01 -2.57 1.26
C SER A 65 4.10 -3.49 1.78
N SER A 66 5.00 -3.91 0.92
CA SER A 66 6.22 -4.60 1.31
C SER A 66 7.43 -3.80 0.82
N SER A 67 8.56 -3.92 1.50
CA SER A 67 9.75 -3.17 1.13
C SER A 67 10.97 -4.07 1.09
N ASP A 68 11.78 -3.87 0.05
CA ASP A 68 13.14 -4.41 -0.03
C ASP A 68 14.09 -3.30 0.41
N GLU A 69 14.87 -3.54 1.43
CA GLU A 69 15.97 -2.65 1.78
C GLU A 69 17.07 -2.79 0.74
N GLY A 70 17.57 -1.67 0.25
CA GLY A 70 18.73 -1.65 -0.60
C GLY A 70 19.97 -2.20 0.12
N GLU A 71 21.00 -2.55 -0.65
CA GLU A 71 22.25 -3.08 -0.12
C GLU A 71 22.80 -2.20 1.02
N LYS A 72 22.94 -2.79 2.20
CA LYS A 72 23.54 -2.11 3.36
C LYS A 72 25.06 -2.10 3.16
N VAL A 73 25.60 -0.93 2.89
CA VAL A 73 27.06 -0.75 2.82
C VAL A 73 27.60 -0.74 4.25
N SER A 74 28.42 -1.72 4.55
CA SER A 74 29.16 -1.77 5.82
C SER A 74 30.48 -1.00 5.70
N GLY A 75 30.75 -0.10 6.67
CA GLY A 75 32.01 0.63 6.75
C GLY A 75 31.89 2.15 6.56
N PRO A 76 32.98 2.88 6.75
CA PRO A 76 32.97 4.36 6.75
C PRO A 76 32.82 4.97 5.36
N LEU A 77 32.98 4.18 4.29
CA LEU A 77 32.91 4.65 2.91
C LEU A 77 31.69 4.06 2.21
N LYS A 78 30.87 4.93 1.65
CA LYS A 78 29.70 4.56 0.83
C LYS A 78 30.04 4.72 -0.64
N ARG A 79 29.84 3.65 -1.44
CA ARG A 79 29.98 3.72 -2.89
C ARG A 79 28.83 4.51 -3.50
N MET A 80 29.15 5.57 -4.22
CA MET A 80 28.18 6.41 -4.92
C MET A 80 28.21 6.07 -6.41
N LEU A 81 27.18 5.39 -6.91
CA LEU A 81 27.05 5.03 -8.33
C LEU A 81 26.17 6.03 -9.08
N MET A 82 25.20 6.63 -8.36
CA MET A 82 24.25 7.59 -8.90
C MET A 82 24.12 8.77 -7.96
N PRO A 83 23.71 9.95 -8.44
CA PRO A 83 23.49 11.14 -7.59
C PRO A 83 22.54 10.87 -6.41
N ASP A 84 21.53 10.04 -6.62
CA ASP A 84 20.52 9.68 -5.63
C ASP A 84 21.10 8.88 -4.45
N ASP A 85 22.25 8.22 -4.61
CA ASP A 85 22.93 7.48 -3.54
C ASP A 85 23.38 8.37 -2.37
N ARG A 86 23.33 9.69 -2.53
CA ARG A 86 23.55 10.67 -1.46
C ARG A 86 22.41 10.67 -0.45
N ILE A 87 21.21 10.27 -0.89
CA ILE A 87 20.01 10.26 -0.06
C ILE A 87 19.95 8.93 0.68
N PRO A 88 19.84 8.92 2.03
CA PRO A 88 19.65 7.68 2.78
C PRO A 88 18.43 6.92 2.29
N GLY A 89 18.56 5.62 2.08
CA GLY A 89 17.46 4.76 1.61
C GLY A 89 17.07 4.95 0.14
N SER A 90 17.87 5.66 -0.68
CA SER A 90 17.59 5.86 -2.11
C SER A 90 17.40 4.56 -2.90
N ARG A 91 17.93 3.45 -2.38
CA ARG A 91 17.81 2.12 -2.98
C ARG A 91 16.73 1.27 -2.36
N ASN A 92 16.05 1.75 -1.32
CA ASN A 92 14.91 1.06 -0.76
C ASN A 92 13.76 1.08 -1.77
N ARG A 93 13.06 -0.05 -1.88
CA ARG A 93 11.95 -0.23 -2.80
C ARG A 93 10.72 -0.65 -2.03
N SER A 94 9.65 0.10 -2.18
CA SER A 94 8.33 -0.30 -1.68
C SER A 94 7.47 -0.73 -2.85
N TYR A 95 6.80 -1.83 -2.69
CA TYR A 95 5.92 -2.41 -3.70
C TYR A 95 4.62 -2.89 -3.07
N LEU A 96 3.61 -3.00 -3.89
CA LEU A 96 2.29 -3.47 -3.48
C LEU A 96 2.18 -4.97 -3.71
N VAL A 97 1.58 -5.64 -2.74
CA VAL A 97 1.28 -7.07 -2.77
C VAL A 97 -0.21 -7.25 -2.50
N LYS A 98 -0.87 -8.05 -3.33
CA LYS A 98 -2.23 -8.52 -3.12
C LYS A 98 -2.18 -9.84 -2.36
N TYR A 99 -2.93 -9.94 -1.29
CA TYR A 99 -3.18 -11.20 -0.59
C TYR A 99 -4.62 -11.63 -0.81
N ASP A 100 -4.81 -12.74 -1.48
CA ASP A 100 -6.12 -13.31 -1.74
C ASP A 100 -6.57 -14.10 -0.50
N LEU A 101 -7.72 -13.72 0.06
CA LEU A 101 -8.23 -14.28 1.31
C LEU A 101 -8.75 -15.71 1.16
N LYS A 102 -9.20 -16.08 -0.03
CA LYS A 102 -9.74 -17.39 -0.29
C LYS A 102 -8.64 -18.43 -0.48
N THR A 103 -7.57 -18.06 -1.16
CA THR A 103 -6.46 -18.99 -1.48
C THR A 103 -5.29 -18.87 -0.53
N GLY A 104 -5.17 -17.76 0.22
CA GLY A 104 -4.03 -17.48 1.08
C GLY A 104 -2.75 -17.15 0.30
N VAL A 105 -2.87 -16.82 -1.00
CA VAL A 105 -1.73 -16.55 -1.86
C VAL A 105 -1.42 -15.05 -1.89
N SER A 106 -0.13 -14.73 -1.75
CA SER A 106 0.39 -13.37 -1.93
C SER A 106 0.96 -13.21 -3.33
N GLU A 107 0.53 -12.18 -4.05
CA GLU A 107 0.98 -11.83 -5.38
C GLU A 107 1.56 -10.43 -5.41
N ARG A 108 2.79 -10.27 -5.86
CA ARG A 108 3.41 -8.95 -6.05
C ARG A 108 2.83 -8.28 -7.30
N LEU A 109 2.23 -7.10 -7.10
CA LEU A 109 1.56 -6.35 -8.16
C LEU A 109 2.45 -5.34 -8.86
N THR A 110 3.41 -4.75 -8.14
CA THR A 110 4.23 -3.68 -8.67
C THR A 110 5.71 -4.03 -8.64
N TYR A 111 6.41 -3.60 -9.70
CA TYR A 111 7.82 -3.86 -9.93
C TYR A 111 8.52 -2.55 -10.32
N GLY A 112 9.83 -2.53 -10.28
CA GLY A 112 10.62 -1.41 -10.76
C GLY A 112 11.54 -0.80 -9.70
N SER A 113 12.15 0.31 -10.07
CA SER A 113 13.19 0.96 -9.27
C SER A 113 12.67 2.05 -8.33
N ARG A 114 11.37 2.32 -8.34
CA ARG A 114 10.76 3.38 -7.51
C ARG A 114 9.71 2.80 -6.59
N PRO A 115 9.53 3.38 -5.39
CA PRO A 115 8.46 3.00 -4.51
C PRO A 115 7.09 3.30 -5.13
N VAL A 116 6.15 2.40 -4.91
CA VAL A 116 4.75 2.57 -5.29
C VAL A 116 3.89 2.57 -4.04
N TYR A 117 2.98 3.52 -3.97
CA TYR A 117 2.06 3.70 -2.86
C TYR A 117 0.61 3.56 -3.33
N LEU A 118 -0.19 2.83 -2.57
CA LEU A 118 -1.63 2.73 -2.80
C LEU A 118 -2.30 4.01 -2.30
N ASN A 119 -3.12 4.61 -3.15
CA ASN A 119 -3.97 5.72 -2.79
C ASN A 119 -5.39 5.24 -2.46
N ASP A 120 -5.95 4.41 -3.35
CA ASP A 120 -7.32 3.93 -3.19
C ASP A 120 -7.54 2.62 -3.97
N ILE A 121 -8.65 1.95 -3.66
CA ILE A 121 -9.15 0.77 -4.38
C ILE A 121 -10.54 1.14 -4.90
N SER A 122 -10.82 0.85 -6.18
CA SER A 122 -12.15 1.06 -6.73
C SER A 122 -13.21 0.27 -5.96
N TRP A 123 -14.41 0.80 -5.83
CA TRP A 123 -15.49 0.23 -5.03
C TRP A 123 -15.93 -1.17 -5.48
N ASP A 124 -15.69 -1.51 -6.74
CA ASP A 124 -15.90 -2.86 -7.29
C ASP A 124 -14.70 -3.81 -7.05
N GLY A 125 -13.63 -3.31 -6.44
CA GLY A 125 -12.43 -4.09 -6.17
C GLY A 125 -11.60 -4.44 -7.40
N ALA A 126 -11.90 -3.88 -8.59
CA ALA A 126 -11.25 -4.28 -9.82
C ALA A 126 -9.98 -3.48 -10.15
N LYS A 127 -9.81 -2.29 -9.55
CA LYS A 127 -8.74 -1.36 -9.89
C LYS A 127 -8.06 -0.78 -8.65
N LEU A 128 -6.77 -0.51 -8.79
CA LEU A 128 -5.97 0.17 -7.78
C LEU A 128 -5.52 1.53 -8.30
N LEU A 129 -5.70 2.56 -7.50
CA LEU A 129 -5.17 3.89 -7.76
C LEU A 129 -3.86 4.05 -7.00
N CYS A 130 -2.78 4.28 -7.73
CA CYS A 130 -1.43 4.23 -7.20
C CYS A 130 -0.64 5.48 -7.55
N THR A 131 0.29 5.84 -6.69
CA THR A 131 1.28 6.88 -6.96
C THR A 131 2.69 6.34 -6.86
N THR A 132 3.56 6.92 -7.67
CA THR A 132 5.02 6.79 -7.55
C THR A 132 5.64 8.16 -7.68
N SER A 133 6.79 8.35 -7.04
CA SER A 133 7.48 9.64 -7.11
C SER A 133 8.91 9.49 -7.59
N LYS A 134 9.41 10.54 -8.24
CA LYS A 134 10.82 10.67 -8.59
C LYS A 134 11.40 11.96 -7.99
N PRO A 135 12.68 11.96 -7.61
CA PRO A 135 13.37 13.17 -7.19
C PRO A 135 13.43 14.20 -8.33
N ASN A 136 13.25 15.47 -7.99
CA ASN A 136 13.46 16.63 -8.86
C ASN A 136 14.49 17.55 -8.19
N ILE A 137 15.75 17.16 -8.26
CA ILE A 137 16.83 17.82 -7.52
C ILE A 137 17.24 19.20 -8.07
N THR A 138 16.76 19.55 -9.26
CA THR A 138 17.13 20.80 -9.94
C THR A 138 16.15 21.92 -9.70
N LYS A 139 14.93 21.63 -9.27
CA LYS A 139 13.86 22.60 -9.10
C LYS A 139 12.93 22.22 -7.95
N CYS A 140 12.55 23.19 -7.14
CA CYS A 140 11.49 23.03 -6.12
C CYS A 140 10.11 22.99 -6.81
N PRO A 141 9.18 22.11 -6.41
CA PRO A 141 9.34 21.05 -5.39
C PRO A 141 10.30 19.94 -5.82
N TYR A 142 11.01 19.38 -4.85
CA TYR A 142 12.05 18.37 -5.11
C TYR A 142 11.55 16.95 -5.37
N SER A 143 10.25 16.81 -5.63
CA SER A 143 9.62 15.54 -5.96
C SER A 143 8.55 15.74 -7.02
N LEU A 144 8.47 14.81 -7.97
CA LEU A 144 7.41 14.76 -8.98
C LEU A 144 6.63 13.45 -8.80
N THR A 145 5.32 13.57 -8.68
CA THR A 145 4.39 12.46 -8.46
C THR A 145 3.75 12.05 -9.78
N THR A 146 3.68 10.77 -10.03
CA THR A 146 2.93 10.18 -11.13
C THR A 146 1.78 9.38 -10.54
N LEU A 147 0.54 9.69 -10.94
CA LEU A 147 -0.66 8.93 -10.61
C LEU A 147 -0.97 7.96 -11.75
N PHE A 148 -1.24 6.72 -11.41
CA PHE A 148 -1.61 5.70 -12.37
C PHE A 148 -2.61 4.71 -11.77
N GLU A 149 -3.36 4.07 -12.63
CA GLU A 149 -4.35 3.05 -12.30
C GLU A 149 -3.83 1.67 -12.74
N ILE A 150 -4.02 0.66 -11.90
CA ILE A 150 -3.74 -0.75 -12.24
C ILE A 150 -5.08 -1.48 -12.30
N ASP A 151 -5.41 -2.07 -13.43
CA ASP A 151 -6.52 -3.00 -13.58
C ASP A 151 -6.07 -4.40 -13.12
N LEU A 152 -6.69 -4.92 -12.07
CA LEU A 152 -6.30 -6.21 -11.45
C LEU A 152 -6.67 -7.44 -12.31
N ASN A 153 -7.59 -7.29 -13.26
CA ASN A 153 -7.99 -8.39 -14.15
C ASN A 153 -7.03 -8.55 -15.32
N THR A 154 -6.53 -7.43 -15.83
CA THR A 154 -5.66 -7.42 -17.00
C THR A 154 -4.20 -7.17 -16.67
N MET A 155 -3.91 -6.76 -15.44
CA MET A 155 -2.59 -6.32 -14.94
C MET A 155 -1.98 -5.20 -15.80
N LYS A 156 -2.82 -4.40 -16.45
CA LYS A 156 -2.39 -3.21 -17.17
C LYS A 156 -2.37 -2.00 -16.26
N ALA A 157 -1.36 -1.16 -16.46
CA ALA A 157 -1.22 0.11 -15.75
C ALA A 157 -1.38 1.27 -16.73
N ASP A 158 -2.31 2.18 -16.42
CA ASP A 158 -2.60 3.39 -17.20
C ASP A 158 -2.22 4.63 -16.40
N THR A 159 -1.41 5.51 -16.99
CA THR A 159 -0.99 6.77 -16.35
C THR A 159 -2.09 7.81 -16.49
N LEU A 160 -2.57 8.33 -15.36
CA LEU A 160 -3.61 9.35 -15.29
C LEU A 160 -3.03 10.77 -15.18
N VAL A 161 -2.04 10.96 -14.30
CA VAL A 161 -1.31 12.23 -14.15
C VAL A 161 0.18 11.93 -14.17
N ARG A 162 0.92 12.63 -15.03
CA ARG A 162 2.35 12.41 -15.20
C ARG A 162 3.17 13.53 -14.56
N GLU A 163 4.04 13.13 -13.63
CA GLU A 163 5.10 13.98 -13.10
C GLU A 163 4.62 15.36 -12.57
N ASP A 164 3.51 15.35 -11.84
CA ASP A 164 2.99 16.53 -11.19
C ASP A 164 3.73 16.82 -9.87
N ALA A 165 4.05 18.07 -9.64
CA ALA A 165 4.81 18.50 -8.47
C ALA A 165 3.96 18.70 -7.22
N TYR A 166 2.66 18.86 -7.39
CA TYR A 166 1.74 19.35 -6.35
C TYR A 166 0.63 18.38 -6.01
N LEU A 167 0.50 17.27 -6.75
CA LEU A 167 -0.46 16.22 -6.47
C LEU A 167 -0.10 15.47 -5.19
N ASN A 168 -1.01 15.43 -4.22
CA ASN A 168 -0.81 14.77 -2.94
C ASN A 168 -1.52 13.40 -2.86
N SER A 169 -2.80 13.34 -3.24
CA SER A 169 -3.58 12.11 -3.19
C SER A 169 -4.70 12.10 -4.22
N ALA A 170 -5.28 10.92 -4.42
CA ALA A 170 -6.42 10.71 -5.28
C ALA A 170 -7.31 9.61 -4.71
N SER A 171 -8.61 9.67 -4.99
CA SER A 171 -9.58 8.63 -4.59
C SER A 171 -10.69 8.49 -5.63
N TYR A 172 -11.33 7.31 -5.65
CA TYR A 172 -12.48 7.06 -6.50
C TYR A 172 -13.77 7.64 -5.90
N SER A 173 -14.68 8.06 -6.77
CA SER A 173 -16.08 8.26 -6.38
C SER A 173 -16.74 6.90 -6.09
N PRO A 174 -17.83 6.86 -5.27
CA PRO A 174 -18.50 5.61 -4.93
C PRO A 174 -19.04 4.82 -6.14
N ASP A 175 -19.29 5.49 -7.26
CA ASP A 175 -19.74 4.89 -8.51
C ASP A 175 -18.60 4.53 -9.48
N ASN A 176 -17.34 4.71 -9.08
CA ASN A 176 -16.11 4.50 -9.86
C ASN A 176 -16.01 5.34 -11.15
N ARG A 177 -16.87 6.37 -11.33
CA ARG A 177 -16.91 7.15 -12.58
C ARG A 177 -16.03 8.39 -12.55
N GLN A 178 -15.68 8.84 -11.37
CA GLN A 178 -14.92 10.07 -11.16
C GLN A 178 -13.76 9.83 -10.20
N LEU A 179 -12.76 10.67 -10.31
CA LEU A 179 -11.65 10.74 -9.37
C LEU A 179 -11.64 12.10 -8.69
N VAL A 180 -11.43 12.10 -7.40
CA VAL A 180 -11.09 13.30 -6.64
C VAL A 180 -9.58 13.36 -6.54
N LEU A 181 -8.99 14.47 -6.99
CA LEU A 181 -7.58 14.76 -6.85
C LEU A 181 -7.38 15.82 -5.78
N ILE A 182 -6.45 15.61 -4.88
CA ILE A 182 -6.07 16.56 -3.85
C ILE A 182 -4.64 16.99 -4.10
N GLY A 183 -4.44 18.29 -4.22
CA GLY A 183 -3.14 18.89 -4.45
C GLY A 183 -3.04 20.28 -3.84
N SER A 184 -1.87 20.92 -3.97
CA SER A 184 -1.75 22.34 -3.64
C SER A 184 -2.40 23.21 -4.72
N PRO A 185 -2.70 24.49 -4.44
CA PRO A 185 -3.35 25.39 -5.40
C PRO A 185 -2.61 25.54 -6.74
N GLU A 186 -1.32 25.24 -6.76
CA GLU A 186 -0.49 25.30 -7.97
C GLU A 186 -0.61 24.05 -8.85
N ALA A 187 -1.36 23.01 -8.41
CA ALA A 187 -1.57 21.78 -9.17
C ALA A 187 -2.66 21.89 -10.23
N PHE A 188 -3.55 22.92 -10.13
CA PHE A 188 -4.76 23.04 -10.95
C PHE A 188 -4.93 24.46 -11.49
#